data_1d9aa3821dcbb6ab3383bd183abfffee
#
_entry.id   1d9aa3821dcbb6ab3383bd183abfffee
#
_cell.length_a   1.000
_cell.length_b   1.000
_cell.length_c   1.000
_cell.angle_alpha   90.00
_cell.angle_beta   90.00
_cell.angle_gamma   90.00
#
_symmetry.space_group_name_H-M   'P 1'
#
loop_
_entity.id
_entity.type
_entity.pdbx_description
1 polymer ?
#
loop_
_entity_poly.entity_id
_entity_poly.type
_entity_poly.pdbx_seq_one_letter_code
_entity_poly.pdbx_strand_id
1 'polypeptide(L)'
;MDRGSPRGFTVIETMLFLAVSGLLIMGILIGSGGAINAQRYKDATNSLLSYFQSQYDRAANVQNLRDTDLGCATGGTELTVSDTAISRGTTDCVIIGRLLVASDSGESISARTVYASSDLSNSFSESGAQLGGDVEVIKNSGLFIDDDLGESRDYAPEWNTRLVQAGTSDPDAWQILIIRSPASSSIRTYISDDTGLSLVDLVDASNEGQRLICLDSRGLVMSGNRGVVFSAGSTGGSGVKLVGDGQC
;
A
#
# COMPACT_ATOMS: atom_id res chain seq x y z
N MET A 1 64.62 16.60 -40.78
CA MET A 1 63.17 16.60 -40.39
C MET A 1 62.47 15.64 -41.31
N ASP A 2 62.27 14.41 -40.80
CA ASP A 2 61.65 13.33 -41.56
C ASP A 2 60.13 13.46 -41.40
N ARG A 3 59.42 13.85 -42.46
CA ARG A 3 57.96 13.91 -42.46
C ARG A 3 57.44 12.52 -42.70
N GLY A 4 57.17 11.78 -41.62
CA GLY A 4 56.48 10.49 -41.71
C GLY A 4 55.17 10.66 -42.49
N SER A 5 55.02 9.97 -43.61
CA SER A 5 53.78 9.98 -44.41
C SER A 5 52.61 9.44 -43.56
N PRO A 6 51.46 10.11 -43.54
CA PRO A 6 50.29 9.61 -42.84
C PRO A 6 49.87 8.26 -43.41
N ARG A 7 49.94 7.20 -42.65
CA ARG A 7 49.39 5.89 -43.01
C ARG A 7 47.89 5.97 -42.91
N GLY A 8 47.22 5.88 -44.06
CA GLY A 8 45.76 5.77 -44.12
C GLY A 8 45.29 4.38 -43.67
N PHE A 9 44.11 4.27 -43.06
CA PHE A 9 43.45 3.00 -42.74
C PHE A 9 43.10 2.22 -44.00
N THR A 10 43.31 0.91 -43.99
CA THR A 10 42.86 0.06 -45.08
C THR A 10 41.35 -0.21 -44.96
N VAL A 11 40.68 -0.45 -46.08
CA VAL A 11 39.24 -0.78 -46.13
C VAL A 11 38.93 -2.00 -45.24
N ILE A 12 39.81 -2.99 -45.21
CA ILE A 12 39.68 -4.19 -44.40
C ILE A 12 39.72 -3.85 -42.89
N GLU A 13 40.58 -2.97 -42.46
CA GLU A 13 40.74 -2.57 -41.09
C GLU A 13 39.51 -1.79 -40.56
N THR A 14 38.93 -0.92 -41.42
CA THR A 14 37.67 -0.23 -41.05
C THR A 14 36.47 -1.17 -41.02
N MET A 15 36.38 -2.14 -41.94
CA MET A 15 35.30 -3.16 -41.92
C MET A 15 35.38 -4.04 -40.66
N LEU A 16 36.60 -4.48 -40.28
CA LEU A 16 36.81 -5.31 -39.10
C LEU A 16 36.51 -4.53 -37.82
N PHE A 17 36.92 -3.27 -37.77
CA PHE A 17 36.58 -2.39 -36.64
C PHE A 17 35.07 -2.19 -36.46
N LEU A 18 34.34 -1.94 -37.57
CA LEU A 18 32.88 -1.80 -37.54
C LEU A 18 32.19 -3.09 -37.15
N ALA A 19 32.66 -4.27 -37.64
CA ALA A 19 32.09 -5.55 -37.27
C ALA A 19 32.26 -5.86 -35.78
N VAL A 20 33.47 -5.65 -35.21
CA VAL A 20 33.75 -5.87 -33.77
C VAL A 20 32.99 -4.89 -32.90
N SER A 21 32.97 -3.62 -33.29
CA SER A 21 32.23 -2.57 -32.57
C SER A 21 30.72 -2.86 -32.56
N GLY A 22 30.16 -3.29 -33.69
CA GLY A 22 28.75 -3.68 -33.81
C GLY A 22 28.39 -4.86 -32.91
N LEU A 23 29.23 -5.91 -32.84
CA LEU A 23 29.03 -7.03 -31.94
C LEU A 23 29.12 -6.63 -30.46
N LEU A 24 30.04 -5.76 -30.08
CA LEU A 24 30.16 -5.27 -28.72
C LEU A 24 28.92 -4.45 -28.29
N ILE A 25 28.45 -3.55 -29.16
CA ILE A 25 27.24 -2.76 -28.90
C ILE A 25 26.03 -3.67 -28.73
N MET A 26 25.87 -4.67 -29.61
CA MET A 26 24.77 -5.63 -29.53
C MET A 26 24.82 -6.44 -28.22
N GLY A 27 26.01 -6.87 -27.78
CA GLY A 27 26.21 -7.58 -26.53
C GLY A 27 25.82 -6.72 -25.30
N ILE A 28 26.20 -5.43 -25.30
CA ILE A 28 25.84 -4.49 -24.24
C ILE A 28 24.33 -4.24 -24.19
N LEU A 29 23.68 -4.05 -25.32
CA LEU A 29 22.24 -3.79 -25.41
C LEU A 29 21.41 -4.99 -24.89
N ILE A 30 21.80 -6.20 -25.25
CA ILE A 30 21.12 -7.42 -24.77
C ILE A 30 21.33 -7.58 -23.27
N GLY A 31 22.54 -7.40 -22.76
CA GLY A 31 22.86 -7.53 -21.34
C GLY A 31 22.21 -6.47 -20.46
N SER A 32 22.11 -5.22 -20.95
CA SER A 32 21.52 -4.12 -20.18
C SER A 32 20.00 -4.24 -20.02
N GLY A 33 19.29 -4.82 -20.99
CA GLY A 33 17.84 -4.98 -20.95
C GLY A 33 17.36 -5.80 -19.74
N GLY A 34 18.03 -6.92 -19.44
CA GLY A 34 17.72 -7.74 -18.26
C GLY A 34 17.98 -7.01 -16.93
N ALA A 35 19.09 -6.28 -16.83
CA ALA A 35 19.43 -5.52 -15.63
C ALA A 35 18.41 -4.40 -15.35
N ILE A 36 17.96 -3.69 -16.38
CA ILE A 36 16.95 -2.64 -16.25
C ILE A 36 15.61 -3.22 -15.76
N ASN A 37 15.18 -4.35 -16.33
CA ASN A 37 13.94 -5.00 -15.90
C ASN A 37 14.02 -5.48 -14.45
N ALA A 38 15.16 -6.05 -14.04
CA ALA A 38 15.42 -6.42 -12.65
C ALA A 38 15.32 -5.23 -11.70
N GLN A 39 15.88 -4.09 -12.10
CA GLN A 39 15.81 -2.87 -11.30
C GLN A 39 14.37 -2.36 -11.16
N ARG A 40 13.64 -2.27 -12.28
CA ARG A 40 12.23 -1.83 -12.28
C ARG A 40 11.35 -2.70 -11.35
N TYR A 41 11.56 -3.99 -11.37
CA TYR A 41 10.80 -4.90 -10.50
C TYR A 41 11.14 -4.71 -9.01
N LYS A 42 12.42 -4.49 -8.68
CA LYS A 42 12.82 -4.12 -7.31
C LYS A 42 12.21 -2.79 -6.89
N ASP A 43 12.20 -1.81 -7.79
CA ASP A 43 11.63 -0.49 -7.52
C ASP A 43 10.11 -0.60 -7.27
N ALA A 44 9.37 -1.39 -8.07
CA ALA A 44 7.95 -1.65 -7.83
C ALA A 44 7.70 -2.28 -6.45
N THR A 45 8.52 -3.27 -6.06
CA THR A 45 8.38 -3.93 -4.76
C THR A 45 8.70 -2.98 -3.60
N ASN A 46 9.73 -2.14 -3.73
CA ASN A 46 10.07 -1.13 -2.73
C ASN A 46 9.00 -0.02 -2.65
N SER A 47 8.43 0.38 -3.79
CA SER A 47 7.32 1.34 -3.84
C SER A 47 6.09 0.79 -3.10
N LEU A 48 5.74 -0.48 -3.33
CA LEU A 48 4.66 -1.15 -2.61
C LEU A 48 4.92 -1.21 -1.10
N LEU A 49 6.14 -1.55 -0.67
CA LEU A 49 6.52 -1.53 0.75
C LEU A 49 6.35 -0.14 1.34
N SER A 50 6.90 0.88 0.67
CA SER A 50 6.83 2.27 1.12
C SER A 50 5.38 2.77 1.19
N TYR A 51 4.54 2.36 0.23
CA TYR A 51 3.12 2.66 0.24
C TYR A 51 2.45 2.11 1.51
N PHE A 52 2.62 0.82 1.84
CA PHE A 52 2.04 0.25 3.04
C PHE A 52 2.58 0.90 4.32
N GLN A 53 3.88 1.14 4.42
CA GLN A 53 4.46 1.83 5.56
C GLN A 53 3.87 3.23 5.74
N SER A 54 3.63 3.95 4.64
CA SER A 54 2.98 5.26 4.69
C SER A 54 1.54 5.21 5.20
N GLN A 55 0.80 4.11 4.97
CA GLN A 55 -0.56 3.96 5.52
C GLN A 55 -0.53 3.77 7.05
N TYR A 56 0.45 3.06 7.58
CA TYR A 56 0.66 2.99 9.04
C TYR A 56 0.99 4.36 9.62
N ASP A 57 1.87 5.13 8.97
CA ASP A 57 2.21 6.47 9.41
C ASP A 57 0.98 7.41 9.42
N ARG A 58 0.09 7.28 8.43
CA ARG A 58 -1.18 8.01 8.37
C ARG A 58 -2.17 7.58 9.45
N ALA A 59 -2.22 6.29 9.79
CA ALA A 59 -3.05 5.79 10.87
C ALA A 59 -2.50 6.20 12.26
N ALA A 60 -1.16 6.25 12.40
CA ALA A 60 -0.50 6.67 13.64
C ALA A 60 -0.58 8.20 13.86
N ASN A 61 -0.30 8.95 12.80
CA ASN A 61 -0.25 10.41 12.80
C ASN A 61 -1.45 10.96 12.04
N VAL A 62 -2.61 10.88 12.66
CA VAL A 62 -3.86 11.34 12.03
C VAL A 62 -3.75 12.82 11.67
N GLN A 63 -3.61 13.07 10.37
CA GLN A 63 -3.69 14.41 9.82
C GLN A 63 -5.13 14.64 9.33
N ASN A 64 -5.83 15.55 9.97
CA ASN A 64 -7.15 15.97 9.49
C ASN A 64 -6.97 16.90 8.28
N LEU A 65 -6.84 16.28 7.10
CA LEU A 65 -6.71 16.99 5.81
C LEU A 65 -8.06 17.29 5.17
N ARG A 66 -9.18 17.00 5.85
CA ARG A 66 -10.51 17.29 5.33
C ARG A 66 -10.68 18.77 5.05
N ASP A 67 -11.53 19.08 4.09
CA ASP A 67 -11.96 20.45 3.82
C ASP A 67 -12.70 21.01 5.04
N THR A 68 -12.65 22.33 5.22
CA THR A 68 -13.21 23.00 6.40
C THR A 68 -14.75 23.02 6.43
N ASP A 69 -15.38 22.68 5.32
CA ASP A 69 -16.84 22.56 5.15
C ASP A 69 -17.35 21.13 5.40
N LEU A 70 -16.44 20.14 5.54
CA LEU A 70 -16.81 18.77 5.88
C LEU A 70 -16.94 18.59 7.40
N GLY A 71 -18.10 18.11 7.82
CA GLY A 71 -18.40 17.72 9.18
C GLY A 71 -18.93 16.30 9.26
N CYS A 72 -19.36 15.89 10.44
CA CYS A 72 -20.08 14.65 10.62
C CYS A 72 -21.54 14.92 10.92
N ALA A 73 -22.41 14.08 10.39
CA ALA A 73 -23.82 14.10 10.75
C ALA A 73 -24.00 13.90 12.26
N THR A 74 -25.09 14.39 12.80
CA THR A 74 -25.46 14.12 14.19
C THR A 74 -25.56 12.62 14.41
N GLY A 75 -24.76 12.08 15.34
CA GLY A 75 -24.62 10.64 15.57
C GLY A 75 -23.40 10.00 14.91
N GLY A 76 -22.61 10.74 14.11
CA GLY A 76 -21.29 10.33 13.63
C GLY A 76 -21.26 9.14 12.69
N THR A 77 -22.28 8.94 11.84
CA THR A 77 -22.41 7.79 10.94
C THR A 77 -22.05 8.08 9.49
N GLU A 78 -21.93 9.36 9.12
CA GLU A 78 -21.61 9.81 7.76
C GLU A 78 -20.96 11.19 7.78
N LEU A 79 -20.24 11.53 6.69
CA LEU A 79 -19.78 12.90 6.46
C LEU A 79 -20.87 13.76 5.84
N THR A 80 -20.91 15.02 6.21
CA THR A 80 -21.84 16.01 5.65
C THR A 80 -21.09 17.26 5.26
N VAL A 81 -21.58 17.92 4.19
CA VAL A 81 -21.11 19.26 3.80
C VAL A 81 -21.90 20.30 4.57
N SER A 82 -21.20 21.22 5.21
CA SER A 82 -21.79 22.33 5.94
C SER A 82 -21.59 23.63 5.16
N ASP A 83 -22.61 24.49 5.14
CA ASP A 83 -22.52 25.84 4.54
C ASP A 83 -21.60 26.78 5.32
N THR A 84 -21.18 26.37 6.52
CA THR A 84 -20.27 27.13 7.38
C THR A 84 -19.03 26.31 7.70
N ALA A 85 -17.86 26.97 7.71
CA ALA A 85 -16.61 26.32 8.08
C ALA A 85 -16.69 25.72 9.49
N ILE A 86 -16.43 24.42 9.60
CA ILE A 86 -16.43 23.69 10.86
C ILE A 86 -15.00 23.70 11.41
N SER A 87 -14.83 24.23 12.63
CA SER A 87 -13.52 24.23 13.28
C SER A 87 -13.03 22.81 13.49
N ARG A 88 -11.73 22.58 13.23
CA ARG A 88 -11.11 21.29 13.47
C ARG A 88 -11.20 20.93 14.96
N GLY A 89 -11.57 19.68 15.24
CA GLY A 89 -11.72 19.19 16.62
C GLY A 89 -13.10 19.46 17.27
N THR A 90 -14.08 20.00 16.51
CA THR A 90 -15.44 20.24 16.99
C THR A 90 -16.49 19.35 16.34
N THR A 91 -16.07 18.27 15.70
CA THR A 91 -16.97 17.34 14.99
C THR A 91 -17.24 16.09 15.82
N ASP A 92 -18.41 15.50 15.59
CA ASP A 92 -18.88 14.30 16.28
C ASP A 92 -18.21 13.00 15.79
N CYS A 93 -17.23 13.08 14.90
CA CYS A 93 -16.42 11.94 14.50
C CYS A 93 -14.93 12.24 14.46
N VAL A 94 -14.15 11.18 14.56
CA VAL A 94 -12.68 11.22 14.53
C VAL A 94 -12.16 10.26 13.48
N ILE A 95 -11.06 10.63 12.83
CA ILE A 95 -10.33 9.72 11.96
C ILE A 95 -9.56 8.74 12.84
N ILE A 96 -9.73 7.45 12.65
CA ILE A 96 -9.09 6.42 13.47
C ILE A 96 -8.27 5.41 12.66
N GLY A 97 -8.36 5.43 11.34
CA GLY A 97 -7.63 4.43 10.56
C GLY A 97 -7.71 4.59 9.05
N ARG A 98 -7.22 3.55 8.39
CA ARG A 98 -7.19 3.40 6.94
C ARG A 98 -7.69 2.02 6.54
N LEU A 99 -8.60 1.95 5.58
CA LEU A 99 -9.00 0.73 4.92
C LEU A 99 -8.32 0.65 3.55
N LEU A 100 -7.62 -0.43 3.30
CA LEU A 100 -6.98 -0.74 2.03
C LEU A 100 -7.73 -1.91 1.39
N VAL A 101 -8.13 -1.75 0.15
CA VAL A 101 -8.83 -2.79 -0.61
C VAL A 101 -8.11 -2.99 -1.94
N ALA A 102 -7.62 -4.22 -2.18
CA ALA A 102 -7.07 -4.59 -3.47
C ALA A 102 -8.21 -4.88 -4.45
N SER A 103 -8.07 -4.39 -5.68
CA SER A 103 -9.03 -4.68 -6.76
C SER A 103 -8.98 -6.17 -7.15
N ASP A 104 -10.11 -6.70 -7.61
CA ASP A 104 -10.23 -8.09 -8.09
C ASP A 104 -9.27 -8.39 -9.26
N SER A 105 -8.83 -7.38 -9.99
CA SER A 105 -7.82 -7.52 -11.05
C SER A 105 -6.38 -7.53 -10.54
N GLY A 106 -6.14 -7.17 -9.27
CA GLY A 106 -4.82 -6.97 -8.68
C GLY A 106 -4.06 -5.76 -9.25
N GLU A 107 -4.72 -4.84 -9.94
CA GLU A 107 -4.09 -3.71 -10.64
C GLU A 107 -4.07 -2.42 -9.82
N SER A 108 -4.86 -2.37 -8.74
CA SER A 108 -4.92 -1.21 -7.86
C SER A 108 -5.23 -1.58 -6.42
N ILE A 109 -4.83 -0.72 -5.52
CA ILE A 109 -5.21 -0.74 -4.11
C ILE A 109 -5.89 0.59 -3.82
N SER A 110 -7.16 0.57 -3.42
CA SER A 110 -7.83 1.76 -2.92
C SER A 110 -7.54 1.92 -1.42
N ALA A 111 -7.20 3.13 -1.00
CA ALA A 111 -7.01 3.45 0.42
C ALA A 111 -8.03 4.50 0.84
N ARG A 112 -8.89 4.14 1.78
CA ARG A 112 -9.96 4.99 2.30
C ARG A 112 -9.72 5.34 3.74
N THR A 113 -10.19 6.52 4.15
CA THR A 113 -10.13 6.94 5.55
C THR A 113 -11.26 6.31 6.34
N VAL A 114 -10.93 5.77 7.50
CA VAL A 114 -11.91 5.20 8.43
C VAL A 114 -12.16 6.20 9.55
N TYR A 115 -13.43 6.46 9.76
CA TYR A 115 -13.95 7.34 10.78
C TYR A 115 -14.62 6.54 11.89
N ALA A 116 -14.66 7.11 13.08
CA ALA A 116 -15.45 6.62 14.20
C ALA A 116 -16.27 7.75 14.77
N SER A 117 -17.43 7.43 15.33
CA SER A 117 -18.20 8.37 16.12
C SER A 117 -17.40 8.78 17.38
N SER A 118 -17.46 10.07 17.74
CA SER A 118 -16.87 10.54 18.99
C SER A 118 -17.67 10.10 20.23
N ASP A 119 -18.90 9.62 20.03
CA ASP A 119 -19.73 9.10 21.12
C ASP A 119 -19.31 7.66 21.48
N LEU A 120 -18.38 7.57 22.41
CA LEU A 120 -17.90 6.31 22.98
C LEU A 120 -18.65 5.93 24.29
N SER A 121 -19.79 6.53 24.54
CA SER A 121 -20.55 6.30 25.79
C SER A 121 -20.85 4.82 26.05
N ASN A 122 -21.09 4.04 25.00
CA ASN A 122 -21.32 2.60 25.06
C ASN A 122 -20.05 1.76 25.33
N SER A 123 -18.87 2.38 25.23
CA SER A 123 -17.57 1.70 25.40
C SER A 123 -16.96 1.89 26.78
N PHE A 124 -17.54 2.78 27.60
CA PHE A 124 -17.07 3.07 28.95
C PHE A 124 -18.23 3.03 29.93
N SER A 125 -17.96 2.55 31.15
CA SER A 125 -18.92 2.61 32.24
C SER A 125 -19.08 4.06 32.75
N GLU A 126 -20.15 4.34 33.53
CA GLU A 126 -20.36 5.63 34.18
C GLU A 126 -19.16 6.05 35.08
N SER A 127 -18.37 5.09 35.54
CA SER A 127 -17.14 5.33 36.29
C SER A 127 -15.92 5.59 35.39
N GLY A 128 -16.08 5.62 34.05
CA GLY A 128 -15.00 5.81 33.09
C GLY A 128 -14.14 4.55 32.85
N ALA A 129 -14.52 3.41 33.43
CA ALA A 129 -13.82 2.16 33.15
C ALA A 129 -14.22 1.61 31.76
N GLN A 130 -13.24 1.15 30.98
CA GLN A 130 -13.47 0.56 29.68
C GLN A 130 -14.31 -0.72 29.81
N LEU A 131 -15.38 -0.84 29.03
CA LEU A 131 -16.23 -2.01 28.93
C LEU A 131 -15.68 -2.93 27.82
N GLY A 132 -15.13 -4.06 28.23
CA GLY A 132 -14.56 -5.03 27.29
C GLY A 132 -13.11 -4.76 26.88
N GLY A 133 -12.60 -5.57 25.95
CA GLY A 133 -11.27 -5.42 25.38
C GLY A 133 -11.21 -4.34 24.29
N ASP A 134 -10.01 -4.07 23.83
CA ASP A 134 -9.72 -3.06 22.80
C ASP A 134 -10.51 -3.29 21.49
N VAL A 135 -10.68 -4.57 21.11
CA VAL A 135 -11.47 -4.99 19.95
C VAL A 135 -12.95 -4.59 20.11
N GLU A 136 -13.51 -4.79 21.30
CA GLU A 136 -14.90 -4.46 21.58
C GLU A 136 -15.13 -2.93 21.53
N VAL A 137 -14.20 -2.14 22.06
CA VAL A 137 -14.26 -0.68 21.98
C VAL A 137 -14.23 -0.20 20.54
N ILE A 138 -13.36 -0.79 19.71
CA ILE A 138 -13.29 -0.46 18.29
C ILE A 138 -14.61 -0.82 17.59
N LYS A 139 -15.16 -2.03 17.80
CA LYS A 139 -16.45 -2.43 17.20
C LYS A 139 -17.61 -1.50 17.56
N ASN A 140 -17.62 -1.04 18.82
CA ASN A 140 -18.71 -0.19 19.34
C ASN A 140 -18.51 1.31 19.02
N SER A 141 -17.40 1.69 18.35
CA SER A 141 -17.09 3.09 18.07
C SER A 141 -17.83 3.66 16.83
N GLY A 142 -18.78 2.92 16.24
CA GLY A 142 -19.54 3.39 15.09
C GLY A 142 -18.65 3.65 13.88
N LEU A 143 -17.95 2.59 13.41
CA LEU A 143 -17.04 2.66 12.29
C LEU A 143 -17.75 2.92 10.97
N PHE A 144 -17.26 3.86 10.18
CA PHE A 144 -17.73 4.10 8.83
C PHE A 144 -16.62 4.61 7.90
N ILE A 145 -16.86 4.46 6.60
CA ILE A 145 -16.13 5.10 5.51
C ILE A 145 -17.12 5.95 4.74
N ASP A 146 -16.63 6.99 4.10
CA ASP A 146 -17.44 7.78 3.19
C ASP A 146 -16.74 7.77 1.82
N ASP A 147 -17.40 7.19 0.84
CA ASP A 147 -16.84 7.01 -0.50
C ASP A 147 -16.96 8.27 -1.34
N ASP A 148 -17.90 9.15 -1.04
CA ASP A 148 -18.20 10.36 -1.80
C ASP A 148 -17.39 11.57 -1.29
N LEU A 149 -17.35 11.76 0.03
CA LEU A 149 -16.75 12.92 0.69
C LEU A 149 -15.45 12.59 1.43
N GLY A 150 -15.20 11.29 1.70
CA GLY A 150 -14.00 10.82 2.38
C GLY A 150 -12.74 10.92 1.52
N GLU A 151 -11.57 11.07 2.16
CA GLU A 151 -10.30 11.01 1.45
C GLU A 151 -10.06 9.58 0.92
N SER A 152 -10.02 9.45 -0.42
CA SER A 152 -9.65 8.22 -1.13
C SER A 152 -8.35 8.45 -1.89
N ARG A 153 -7.47 7.47 -1.86
CA ARG A 153 -6.23 7.48 -2.66
C ARG A 153 -5.97 6.10 -3.21
N ASP A 154 -5.93 6.02 -4.52
CA ASP A 154 -5.61 4.79 -5.21
C ASP A 154 -4.10 4.68 -5.45
N TYR A 155 -3.59 3.48 -5.28
CA TYR A 155 -2.23 3.11 -5.63
C TYR A 155 -2.27 2.05 -6.72
N ALA A 156 -1.56 2.27 -7.81
CA ALA A 156 -1.35 1.28 -8.85
C ALA A 156 0.11 0.78 -8.77
N PRO A 157 0.33 -0.55 -8.75
CA PRO A 157 1.67 -1.11 -8.80
C PRO A 157 2.45 -0.60 -10.02
N GLU A 158 3.69 -0.19 -9.82
CA GLU A 158 4.51 0.41 -10.86
C GLU A 158 4.99 -0.62 -11.90
N TRP A 159 5.42 -0.12 -13.07
CA TRP A 159 6.04 -0.91 -14.14
C TRP A 159 5.15 -2.05 -14.66
N ASN A 160 3.84 -1.85 -14.72
CA ASN A 160 2.87 -2.86 -15.18
C ASN A 160 2.90 -4.17 -14.38
N THR A 161 3.37 -4.14 -13.12
CA THR A 161 3.23 -5.26 -12.21
C THR A 161 1.80 -5.34 -11.67
N ARG A 162 1.41 -6.49 -11.11
CA ARG A 162 0.11 -6.65 -10.45
C ARG A 162 0.23 -7.49 -9.19
N LEU A 163 -0.76 -7.35 -8.32
CA LEU A 163 -0.90 -8.16 -7.12
C LEU A 163 -1.42 -9.54 -7.49
N VAL A 164 -0.76 -10.58 -6.97
CA VAL A 164 -1.12 -11.99 -7.22
C VAL A 164 -1.07 -12.79 -5.93
N GLN A 165 -1.80 -13.88 -5.90
CA GLN A 165 -1.75 -14.84 -4.80
C GLN A 165 -0.38 -15.53 -4.78
N ALA A 166 0.11 -15.81 -3.59
CA ALA A 166 1.39 -16.49 -3.40
C ALA A 166 1.41 -17.85 -4.13
N GLY A 167 2.46 -18.06 -4.93
CA GLY A 167 2.65 -19.30 -5.70
C GLY A 167 1.79 -19.44 -6.95
N THR A 168 1.02 -18.43 -7.32
CA THR A 168 0.18 -18.43 -8.53
C THR A 168 0.38 -17.17 -9.37
N SER A 169 -0.30 -17.10 -10.51
CA SER A 169 -0.43 -15.88 -11.31
C SER A 169 -1.84 -15.29 -11.24
N ASP A 170 -2.69 -15.83 -10.36
CA ASP A 170 -4.05 -15.34 -10.20
C ASP A 170 -4.06 -14.01 -9.43
N PRO A 171 -4.93 -13.07 -9.79
CA PRO A 171 -5.07 -11.82 -9.05
C PRO A 171 -5.37 -12.07 -7.57
N ASP A 172 -4.85 -11.23 -6.71
CA ASP A 172 -5.04 -11.31 -5.27
C ASP A 172 -5.96 -10.18 -4.79
N ALA A 173 -7.18 -10.53 -4.40
CA ALA A 173 -8.14 -9.62 -3.80
C ALA A 173 -8.12 -9.77 -2.27
N TRP A 174 -8.08 -8.66 -1.56
CA TRP A 174 -8.05 -8.64 -0.10
C TRP A 174 -8.43 -7.27 0.43
N GLN A 175 -8.74 -7.21 1.71
CA GLN A 175 -8.87 -5.97 2.45
C GLN A 175 -8.02 -5.98 3.71
N ILE A 176 -7.43 -4.83 4.03
CA ILE A 176 -6.60 -4.61 5.21
C ILE A 176 -7.09 -3.35 5.91
N LEU A 177 -7.45 -3.49 7.17
CA LEU A 177 -7.82 -2.39 8.03
C LEU A 177 -6.67 -2.09 9.02
N ILE A 178 -6.11 -0.90 8.92
CA ILE A 178 -5.12 -0.38 9.87
C ILE A 178 -5.84 0.65 10.72
N ILE A 179 -6.06 0.36 11.99
CA ILE A 179 -6.88 1.16 12.87
C ILE A 179 -6.16 1.47 14.18
N ARG A 180 -6.32 2.69 14.66
CA ARG A 180 -5.85 3.11 15.98
C ARG A 180 -6.99 3.02 16.96
N SER A 181 -6.81 2.22 18.01
CA SER A 181 -7.81 2.12 19.07
C SER A 181 -8.05 3.46 19.74
N PRO A 182 -9.30 3.91 19.86
CA PRO A 182 -9.62 5.14 20.57
C PRO A 182 -9.38 5.04 22.09
N ALA A 183 -9.36 3.84 22.64
CA ALA A 183 -9.14 3.61 24.06
C ALA A 183 -7.65 3.54 24.42
N SER A 184 -6.90 2.64 23.76
CA SER A 184 -5.49 2.37 24.08
C SER A 184 -4.51 3.18 23.25
N SER A 185 -4.98 3.81 22.15
CA SER A 185 -4.14 4.44 21.13
C SER A 185 -3.20 3.46 20.41
N SER A 186 -3.33 2.16 20.65
CA SER A 186 -2.56 1.14 19.96
C SER A 186 -3.05 0.99 18.52
N ILE A 187 -2.13 0.73 17.59
CA ILE A 187 -2.47 0.39 16.21
C ILE A 187 -2.71 -1.12 16.13
N ARG A 188 -3.79 -1.50 15.44
CA ARG A 188 -4.13 -2.88 15.11
C ARG A 188 -4.31 -3.04 13.63
N THR A 189 -4.00 -4.22 13.13
CA THR A 189 -4.12 -4.55 11.71
C THR A 189 -4.97 -5.80 11.57
N TYR A 190 -6.05 -5.66 10.82
CA TYR A 190 -6.97 -6.76 10.48
C TYR A 190 -6.90 -7.01 8.98
N ILE A 191 -6.86 -8.26 8.58
CA ILE A 191 -6.66 -8.70 7.19
C ILE A 191 -7.69 -9.77 6.85
N SER A 192 -8.34 -9.62 5.70
CA SER A 192 -9.28 -10.60 5.18
C SER A 192 -9.12 -10.78 3.68
N ASP A 193 -9.35 -12.01 3.20
CA ASP A 193 -9.46 -12.35 1.79
C ASP A 193 -10.86 -12.03 1.24
N ASP A 194 -11.84 -11.84 2.11
CA ASP A 194 -13.18 -11.41 1.74
C ASP A 194 -13.25 -9.88 1.72
N THR A 195 -13.32 -9.31 0.52
CA THR A 195 -13.41 -7.86 0.31
C THR A 195 -14.80 -7.29 0.56
N GLY A 196 -15.79 -8.13 0.85
CA GLY A 196 -17.17 -7.76 1.15
C GLY A 196 -17.50 -7.63 2.64
N LEU A 197 -16.55 -7.91 3.55
CA LEU A 197 -16.80 -7.78 4.99
C LEU A 197 -17.03 -6.32 5.38
N SER A 198 -17.99 -6.11 6.26
CA SER A 198 -18.17 -4.80 6.90
C SER A 198 -16.97 -4.46 7.79
N LEU A 199 -16.75 -3.16 8.09
CA LEU A 199 -15.69 -2.73 8.99
C LEU A 199 -15.77 -3.41 10.37
N VAL A 200 -16.99 -3.58 10.89
CA VAL A 200 -17.22 -4.20 12.19
C VAL A 200 -16.90 -5.70 12.18
N ASP A 201 -17.25 -6.41 11.09
CA ASP A 201 -16.93 -7.83 10.93
C ASP A 201 -15.43 -8.06 10.71
N LEU A 202 -14.77 -7.12 10.02
CA LEU A 202 -13.32 -7.17 9.80
C LEU A 202 -12.53 -7.02 11.11
N VAL A 203 -13.04 -6.25 12.07
CA VAL A 203 -12.44 -6.07 13.40
C VAL A 203 -12.70 -7.31 14.25
N ASP A 204 -11.99 -8.38 13.97
CA ASP A 204 -12.05 -9.64 14.72
C ASP A 204 -10.64 -10.21 14.94
N ALA A 205 -10.43 -10.87 16.08
CA ALA A 205 -9.14 -11.46 16.41
C ALA A 205 -8.68 -12.52 15.40
N SER A 206 -9.62 -13.20 14.72
CA SER A 206 -9.32 -14.16 13.64
C SER A 206 -8.68 -13.49 12.41
N ASN A 207 -8.87 -12.19 12.23
CA ASN A 207 -8.34 -11.39 11.14
C ASN A 207 -7.00 -10.70 11.48
N GLU A 208 -6.45 -10.90 12.68
CA GLU A 208 -5.11 -10.42 13.07
C GLU A 208 -3.99 -11.36 12.58
N GLY A 209 -4.14 -11.94 11.39
CA GLY A 209 -3.22 -12.90 10.81
C GLY A 209 -2.01 -12.28 10.09
N GLN A 210 -1.11 -13.16 9.64
CA GLN A 210 -0.06 -12.81 8.71
C GLN A 210 -0.59 -12.87 7.29
N ARG A 211 -0.18 -11.93 6.42
CA ARG A 211 -0.47 -11.99 4.98
C ARG A 211 0.76 -11.74 4.14
N LEU A 212 0.90 -12.56 3.11
CA LEU A 212 1.89 -12.39 2.05
C LEU A 212 1.20 -11.82 0.81
N ILE A 213 1.67 -10.69 0.32
CA ILE A 213 1.19 -10.01 -0.88
C ILE A 213 2.30 -10.05 -1.91
N CYS A 214 2.05 -10.72 -3.03
CA CYS A 214 3.02 -10.96 -4.08
C CYS A 214 2.78 -10.05 -5.28
N LEU A 215 3.86 -9.69 -5.98
CA LEU A 215 3.84 -8.97 -7.25
C LEU A 215 4.25 -9.91 -8.37
N ASP A 216 3.44 -9.96 -9.43
CA ASP A 216 3.78 -10.59 -10.70
C ASP A 216 4.45 -9.57 -11.62
N SER A 217 5.54 -9.97 -12.23
CA SER A 217 6.35 -9.15 -13.13
C SER A 217 5.74 -8.97 -14.53
N ARG A 218 4.64 -9.65 -14.88
CA ARG A 218 3.94 -9.61 -16.17
C ARG A 218 4.89 -9.66 -17.39
N GLY A 219 5.82 -10.59 -17.38
CA GLY A 219 6.73 -10.82 -18.54
C GLY A 219 8.01 -9.99 -18.54
N LEU A 220 8.30 -9.21 -17.49
CA LEU A 220 9.67 -8.83 -17.21
C LEU A 220 10.45 -10.15 -17.01
N VAL A 221 11.49 -10.37 -17.82
CA VAL A 221 12.31 -11.60 -17.76
C VAL A 221 13.03 -11.66 -16.42
N MET A 222 12.36 -12.23 -15.42
CA MET A 222 12.87 -12.39 -14.06
C MET A 222 12.55 -13.79 -13.55
N SER A 223 13.46 -14.39 -12.82
CA SER A 223 13.20 -15.61 -12.07
C SER A 223 12.69 -15.22 -10.68
N GLY A 224 11.48 -15.63 -10.35
CA GLY A 224 10.89 -15.49 -9.02
C GLY A 224 10.02 -14.24 -8.83
N ASN A 225 8.96 -14.41 -8.06
CA ASN A 225 8.08 -13.34 -7.62
C ASN A 225 8.61 -12.75 -6.31
N ARG A 226 8.38 -11.47 -6.10
CA ARG A 226 8.71 -10.74 -4.87
C ARG A 226 7.45 -10.11 -4.32
N GLY A 227 7.49 -9.79 -3.06
CA GLY A 227 6.34 -9.17 -2.44
C GLY A 227 6.67 -8.55 -1.09
N VAL A 228 5.62 -8.33 -0.34
CA VAL A 228 5.67 -7.84 1.03
C VAL A 228 4.88 -8.75 1.94
N VAL A 229 5.33 -8.91 3.17
CA VAL A 229 4.62 -9.65 4.21
C VAL A 229 4.18 -8.69 5.30
N PHE A 230 2.91 -8.79 5.68
CA PHE A 230 2.40 -8.24 6.93
C PHE A 230 2.58 -9.27 8.02
N SER A 231 3.28 -8.91 9.08
CA SER A 231 3.42 -9.80 10.24
C SER A 231 2.11 -9.82 11.04
N ALA A 232 1.78 -10.96 11.63
CA ALA A 232 0.62 -11.07 12.50
C ALA A 232 0.67 -10.03 13.62
N GLY A 233 -0.46 -9.39 13.91
CA GLY A 233 -0.56 -8.36 14.96
C GLY A 233 0.34 -7.13 14.71
N SER A 234 0.60 -6.77 13.47
CA SER A 234 1.42 -5.59 13.14
C SER A 234 0.84 -4.32 13.75
N THR A 235 1.67 -3.62 14.51
CA THR A 235 1.31 -2.37 15.20
C THR A 235 1.97 -1.13 14.58
N GLY A 236 2.64 -1.28 13.44
CA GLY A 236 3.32 -0.19 12.76
C GLY A 236 3.99 -0.64 11.47
N GLY A 237 4.51 0.31 10.70
CA GLY A 237 5.14 0.07 9.41
C GLY A 237 6.33 -0.91 9.44
N SER A 238 7.00 -1.08 10.57
CA SER A 238 8.06 -2.08 10.76
C SER A 238 7.57 -3.53 10.70
N GLY A 239 6.27 -3.76 10.85
CA GLY A 239 5.62 -5.06 10.68
C GLY A 239 5.44 -5.48 9.23
N VAL A 240 5.65 -4.54 8.28
CA VAL A 240 5.61 -4.83 6.84
C VAL A 240 7.04 -4.94 6.32
N LYS A 241 7.38 -6.07 5.70
CA LYS A 241 8.73 -6.39 5.26
C LYS A 241 8.75 -6.93 3.84
N LEU A 242 9.85 -6.70 3.14
CA LEU A 242 10.11 -7.34 1.85
C LEU A 242 10.29 -8.84 2.01
N VAL A 243 9.76 -9.59 1.07
CA VAL A 243 10.03 -11.01 0.89
C VAL A 243 10.72 -11.25 -0.44
N GLY A 244 11.69 -12.15 -0.41
CA GLY A 244 12.49 -12.50 -1.58
C GLY A 244 11.90 -13.61 -2.42
N ASP A 245 12.68 -13.98 -3.43
CA ASP A 245 12.37 -15.06 -4.34
C ASP A 245 12.13 -16.38 -3.56
N GLY A 246 11.09 -17.12 -3.94
CA GLY A 246 10.75 -18.43 -3.36
C GLY A 246 9.73 -18.40 -2.22
N GLN A 247 9.27 -17.23 -1.76
CA GLN A 247 8.13 -17.13 -0.85
C GLN A 247 6.86 -16.70 -1.59
N CYS A 248 7.02 -15.99 -2.64
CA CYS A 248 5.99 -15.69 -3.62
C CYS A 248 6.09 -16.66 -4.80
#